data_a5a74b77a9c5ba8d74c022e4b2573ef8
#
_entry.id   a5a74b77a9c5ba8d74c022e4b2573ef8
#
_cell.length_a   1.000
_cell.length_b   1.000
_cell.length_c   1.000
_cell.angle_alpha   90.00
_cell.angle_beta   90.00
_cell.angle_gamma   90.00
#
_symmetry.space_group_name_H-M   'P 1'
#
loop_
_entity.id
_entity.type
_entity.pdbx_description
1 polymer ?
#
loop_
_entity_poly.entity_id
_entity_poly.type
_entity_poly.pdbx_seq_one_letter_code
_entity_poly.pdbx_strand_id
1 'polypeptide(L)'
;THSTSSAASDVYKRQGMVSSDVFDMGGGMEMHVERRKTCNQGTVPKHFHPAAGTLVYVLDGVSQSKSSGKWKKYSNNEYWFEKSDWVHGGEADAPDLGEACSDLLVIRVAESGKDHTVFID
;
A
#
# COMPACT_ATOMS: atom_id res chain seq x y z
N THR A 1 24.38 1.23 -7.93
CA THR A 1 23.16 1.78 -8.45
C THR A 1 21.96 1.00 -7.96
N HIS A 2 20.83 1.55 -8.16
CA HIS A 2 19.57 1.00 -7.70
C HIS A 2 18.63 0.65 -8.86
N SER A 3 19.19 0.44 -10.05
CA SER A 3 18.39 0.31 -11.24
C SER A 3 17.37 -0.84 -11.19
N THR A 4 17.75 -2.01 -10.64
CA THR A 4 16.84 -3.15 -10.52
C THR A 4 15.71 -2.88 -9.56
N SER A 5 16.03 -2.36 -8.35
CA SER A 5 15.02 -1.97 -7.37
C SER A 5 14.09 -0.90 -7.92
N SER A 6 14.63 0.12 -8.62
CA SER A 6 13.82 1.18 -9.21
C SER A 6 12.85 0.62 -10.24
N ALA A 7 13.31 -0.27 -11.10
CA ALA A 7 12.46 -0.87 -12.13
C ALA A 7 11.33 -1.70 -11.49
N ALA A 8 11.64 -2.51 -10.47
CA ALA A 8 10.65 -3.30 -9.77
C ALA A 8 9.63 -2.42 -9.07
N SER A 9 10.07 -1.34 -8.42
CA SER A 9 9.17 -0.43 -7.71
C SER A 9 8.28 0.34 -8.67
N ASP A 10 8.78 0.73 -9.85
CA ASP A 10 7.97 1.42 -10.85
C ASP A 10 6.87 0.51 -11.41
N VAL A 11 7.20 -0.75 -11.66
CA VAL A 11 6.21 -1.75 -12.10
C VAL A 11 5.15 -1.93 -11.04
N TYR A 12 5.55 -2.13 -9.78
CA TYR A 12 4.61 -2.32 -8.69
C TYR A 12 3.71 -1.09 -8.49
N LYS A 13 4.27 0.11 -8.52
CA LYS A 13 3.49 1.34 -8.33
C LYS A 13 2.35 1.48 -9.33
N ARG A 14 2.54 0.98 -10.54
CA ARG A 14 1.51 1.04 -11.58
C ARG A 14 0.61 -0.18 -11.62
N GLN A 15 1.04 -1.30 -11.05
CA GLN A 15 0.29 -2.55 -11.10
C GLN A 15 -1.00 -2.42 -10.29
N GLY A 16 -2.13 -2.71 -10.91
CA GLY A 16 -3.42 -2.66 -10.26
C GLY A 16 -3.93 -1.25 -9.96
N MET A 17 -3.21 -0.21 -10.37
CA MET A 17 -3.65 1.17 -10.17
C MET A 17 -4.81 1.49 -11.09
N VAL A 18 -5.97 1.84 -10.51
CA VAL A 18 -7.16 2.25 -11.25
C VAL A 18 -7.18 3.76 -11.40
N SER A 19 -6.87 4.49 -10.34
CA SER A 19 -6.79 5.95 -10.36
C SER A 19 -5.84 6.44 -9.28
N SER A 20 -5.32 7.64 -9.46
CA SER A 20 -4.42 8.27 -8.50
C SER A 20 -4.59 9.78 -8.58
N ASP A 21 -4.83 10.40 -7.43
CA ASP A 21 -4.96 11.84 -7.28
C ASP A 21 -4.08 12.31 -6.14
N VAL A 22 -3.52 13.52 -6.28
CA VAL A 22 -2.71 14.14 -5.23
C VAL A 22 -3.29 15.52 -4.96
N PHE A 23 -3.55 15.80 -3.69
CA PHE A 23 -4.11 17.06 -3.25
C PHE A 23 -3.12 17.79 -2.34
N ASP A 24 -2.87 19.05 -2.63
CA ASP A 24 -2.08 19.91 -1.76
C ASP A 24 -2.93 20.25 -0.53
N MET A 25 -2.45 19.87 0.65
CA MET A 25 -3.16 20.14 1.90
C MET A 25 -2.74 21.45 2.54
N GLY A 26 -1.74 22.14 1.98
CA GLY A 26 -1.10 23.28 2.63
C GLY A 26 -0.11 22.82 3.70
N GLY A 27 0.72 23.75 4.15
CA GLY A 27 1.70 23.48 5.21
C GLY A 27 2.78 22.48 4.82
N GLY A 28 3.02 22.28 3.53
CA GLY A 28 4.04 21.32 3.08
C GLY A 28 3.56 19.87 3.10
N MET A 29 2.25 19.65 3.20
CA MET A 29 1.66 18.30 3.24
C MET A 29 0.80 18.04 2.02
N GLU A 30 0.68 16.79 1.64
CA GLU A 30 -0.17 16.37 0.53
C GLU A 30 -0.92 15.09 0.88
N MET A 31 -2.07 14.90 0.24
CA MET A 31 -2.89 13.70 0.37
C MET A 31 -2.90 12.98 -0.96
N HIS A 32 -2.50 11.72 -0.93
CA HIS A 32 -2.58 10.82 -2.09
C HIS A 32 -3.82 9.96 -1.93
N VAL A 33 -4.65 9.91 -2.97
CA VAL A 33 -5.85 9.07 -2.99
C VAL A 33 -5.74 8.15 -4.19
N GLU A 34 -5.65 6.86 -3.93
CA GLU A 34 -5.46 5.84 -4.96
C GLU A 34 -6.59 4.81 -4.91
N ARG A 35 -7.05 4.44 -6.09
CA ARG A 35 -7.90 3.26 -6.25
C ARG A 35 -7.02 2.14 -6.81
N ARG A 36 -7.04 1.00 -6.17
CA ARG A 36 -6.27 -0.17 -6.60
C ARG A 36 -7.15 -1.40 -6.65
N LYS A 37 -6.93 -2.23 -7.64
CA LYS A 37 -7.53 -3.54 -7.73
C LYS A 37 -6.40 -4.57 -7.64
N THR A 38 -6.43 -5.42 -6.64
CA THR A 38 -5.37 -6.41 -6.43
C THR A 38 -5.96 -7.80 -6.34
N CYS A 39 -5.28 -8.74 -6.96
CA CYS A 39 -5.61 -10.17 -6.86
C CYS A 39 -4.32 -10.89 -6.49
N ASN A 40 -4.45 -11.97 -5.73
CA ASN A 40 -3.32 -12.83 -5.40
C ASN A 40 -2.17 -12.05 -4.74
N GLN A 41 -2.38 -11.61 -3.53
CA GLN A 41 -1.55 -10.64 -2.83
C GLN A 41 -0.16 -11.11 -2.40
N GLY A 42 0.24 -12.32 -2.70
CA GLY A 42 1.52 -12.86 -2.24
C GLY A 42 2.76 -12.24 -2.87
N THR A 43 2.60 -11.24 -3.72
CA THR A 43 3.70 -10.69 -4.51
C THR A 43 4.06 -9.24 -4.19
N VAL A 44 3.53 -8.69 -3.10
CA VAL A 44 3.86 -7.30 -2.71
C VAL A 44 5.31 -7.24 -2.25
N PRO A 45 6.17 -6.45 -2.91
CA PRO A 45 7.57 -6.33 -2.46
C PRO A 45 7.67 -5.69 -1.08
N LYS A 46 8.73 -6.05 -0.36
CA LYS A 46 9.01 -5.47 0.95
C LYS A 46 9.29 -3.98 0.83
N HIS A 47 8.61 -3.19 1.64
CA HIS A 47 8.72 -1.72 1.54
C HIS A 47 8.23 -1.05 2.83
N PHE A 48 8.41 0.27 2.88
CA PHE A 48 7.83 1.10 3.94
C PHE A 48 7.46 2.47 3.37
N HIS A 49 6.70 3.23 4.15
CA HIS A 49 6.23 4.56 3.74
C HIS A 49 6.82 5.60 4.70
N PRO A 50 7.95 6.25 4.33
CA PRO A 50 8.56 7.24 5.21
C PRO A 50 7.70 8.49 5.32
N ALA A 51 7.58 9.02 6.53
CA ALA A 51 6.88 10.27 6.80
C ALA A 51 5.44 10.30 6.25
N ALA A 52 4.80 9.14 6.18
CA ALA A 52 3.45 9.01 5.62
C ALA A 52 2.58 8.10 6.46
N GLY A 53 1.39 8.56 6.77
CA GLY A 53 0.35 7.71 7.35
C GLY A 53 -0.59 7.24 6.24
N THR A 54 -0.95 5.97 6.24
CA THR A 54 -1.74 5.36 5.17
C THR A 54 -2.95 4.62 5.72
N LEU A 55 -4.12 4.96 5.20
CA LEU A 55 -5.35 4.23 5.45
C LEU A 55 -5.67 3.40 4.20
N VAL A 56 -5.91 2.09 4.41
CA VAL A 56 -6.34 1.21 3.33
C VAL A 56 -7.76 0.74 3.65
N TYR A 57 -8.69 1.09 2.79
CA TYR A 57 -10.11 0.78 2.94
C TYR A 57 -10.53 -0.23 1.87
N VAL A 58 -11.15 -1.33 2.28
CA VAL A 58 -11.64 -2.34 1.36
C VAL A 58 -13.02 -1.94 0.84
N LEU A 59 -13.07 -1.58 -0.44
CA LEU A 59 -14.33 -1.25 -1.09
C LEU A 59 -15.11 -2.50 -1.45
N ASP A 60 -14.40 -3.53 -1.91
CA ASP A 60 -15.01 -4.79 -2.29
C ASP A 60 -13.98 -5.91 -2.24
N GLY A 61 -14.40 -7.11 -1.84
CA GLY A 61 -13.55 -8.28 -1.82
C GLY A 61 -12.90 -8.54 -0.47
N VAL A 62 -11.74 -9.15 -0.49
CA VAL A 62 -11.00 -9.54 0.71
C VAL A 62 -9.53 -9.18 0.56
N SER A 63 -8.98 -8.59 1.57
CA SER A 63 -7.55 -8.30 1.67
C SER A 63 -7.05 -8.70 3.05
N GLN A 64 -5.78 -8.53 3.32
CA GLN A 64 -5.22 -8.83 4.63
C GLN A 64 -4.05 -7.92 4.95
N SER A 65 -3.79 -7.74 6.23
CA SER A 65 -2.66 -6.97 6.72
C SER A 65 -2.23 -7.44 8.09
N LYS A 66 -0.97 -7.25 8.39
CA LYS A 66 -0.37 -7.52 9.71
C LYS A 66 -0.18 -6.23 10.51
N SER A 67 -0.78 -5.13 10.08
CA SER A 67 -0.60 -3.82 10.70
C SER A 67 -1.04 -3.75 12.16
N SER A 68 -1.97 -4.63 12.57
CA SER A 68 -2.44 -4.70 13.96
C SER A 68 -1.54 -5.54 14.86
N GLY A 69 -0.44 -6.10 14.33
CA GLY A 69 0.48 -6.97 15.05
C GLY A 69 0.34 -8.44 14.71
N LYS A 70 -0.75 -8.85 14.11
CA LYS A 70 -0.97 -10.21 13.61
C LYS A 70 -1.79 -10.15 12.33
N TRP A 71 -1.73 -11.22 11.53
CA TRP A 71 -2.50 -11.29 10.30
C TRP A 71 -3.98 -11.22 10.58
N LYS A 72 -4.65 -10.35 9.82
CA LYS A 72 -6.09 -10.18 9.88
C LYS A 72 -6.64 -9.99 8.48
N LYS A 73 -7.77 -10.64 8.20
CA LYS A 73 -8.51 -10.43 6.95
C LYS A 73 -9.44 -9.23 7.10
N TYR A 74 -9.55 -8.48 6.02
CA TYR A 74 -10.45 -7.33 5.93
C TYR A 74 -11.33 -7.52 4.70
N SER A 75 -12.62 -7.40 4.89
CA SER A 75 -13.60 -7.50 3.81
C SER A 75 -14.35 -6.20 3.62
N ASN A 76 -15.42 -6.20 2.83
CA ASN A 76 -16.13 -4.99 2.42
C ASN A 76 -16.39 -4.03 3.58
N ASN A 77 -15.98 -2.77 3.39
CA ASN A 77 -16.17 -1.67 4.34
C ASN A 77 -15.31 -1.79 5.60
N GLU A 78 -14.33 -2.66 5.60
CA GLU A 78 -13.32 -2.72 6.66
C GLU A 78 -12.05 -2.03 6.19
N TYR A 79 -11.20 -1.62 7.14
CA TYR A 79 -9.98 -0.89 6.82
C TYR A 79 -8.91 -1.14 7.86
N TRP A 80 -7.67 -0.81 7.48
CA TRP A 80 -6.54 -0.83 8.42
C TRP A 80 -5.69 0.42 8.20
N PHE A 81 -4.88 0.74 9.19
CA PHE A 81 -3.97 1.86 9.15
C PHE A 81 -2.53 1.37 9.17
N GLU A 82 -1.69 1.98 8.34
CA GLU A 82 -0.26 1.72 8.30
C GLU A 82 0.47 2.97 8.75
N LYS A 83 1.14 2.88 9.90
CA LYS A 83 1.93 4.01 10.40
C LYS A 83 3.19 4.19 9.56
N SER A 84 3.76 5.39 9.60
CA SER A 84 5.00 5.68 8.87
C SER A 84 6.12 4.74 9.32
N ASP A 85 7.00 4.43 8.36
CA ASP A 85 8.20 3.60 8.56
C ASP A 85 7.91 2.13 8.93
N TRP A 86 6.67 1.69 8.91
CA TRP A 86 6.35 0.28 9.13
C TRP A 86 6.74 -0.54 7.89
N VAL A 87 7.69 -1.44 8.07
CA VAL A 87 8.18 -2.32 7.00
C VAL A 87 7.20 -3.47 6.81
N HIS A 88 6.72 -3.66 5.61
CA HIS A 88 5.78 -4.72 5.28
C HIS A 88 5.92 -5.16 3.82
N GLY A 89 5.21 -6.22 3.45
CA GLY A 89 5.36 -6.84 2.14
C GLY A 89 6.45 -7.90 2.17
N GLY A 90 6.35 -8.88 1.29
CA GLY A 90 7.32 -9.98 1.22
C GLY A 90 7.36 -10.87 2.45
N GLU A 91 6.34 -10.83 3.29
CA GLU A 91 6.29 -11.67 4.50
C GLU A 91 6.03 -13.12 4.12
N ALA A 92 6.94 -14.01 4.54
CA ALA A 92 6.86 -15.44 4.24
C ALA A 92 5.70 -16.11 4.99
N ASP A 93 5.22 -15.52 6.08
CA ASP A 93 4.15 -16.07 6.91
C ASP A 93 2.76 -15.57 6.52
N ALA A 94 2.64 -14.81 5.44
CA ALA A 94 1.35 -14.30 5.00
C ALA A 94 0.41 -15.47 4.63
N PRO A 95 -0.80 -15.51 5.19
CA PRO A 95 -1.78 -16.52 4.81
C PRO A 95 -2.13 -16.44 3.32
N ASP A 96 -2.34 -17.59 2.71
CA ASP A 96 -2.75 -17.67 1.31
C ASP A 96 -4.24 -17.32 1.21
N LEU A 97 -4.57 -16.27 0.48
CA LEU A 97 -5.95 -15.90 0.20
C LEU A 97 -6.48 -16.54 -1.10
N GLY A 98 -5.67 -17.39 -1.72
CA GLY A 98 -6.04 -18.02 -2.98
C GLY A 98 -6.14 -17.00 -4.11
N GLU A 99 -7.19 -17.08 -4.90
CA GLU A 99 -7.44 -16.18 -6.02
C GLU A 99 -8.32 -14.99 -5.63
N ALA A 100 -8.46 -14.71 -4.34
CA ALA A 100 -9.29 -13.60 -3.89
C ALA A 100 -8.75 -12.28 -4.43
N CYS A 101 -9.66 -11.43 -4.87
CA CYS A 101 -9.35 -10.09 -5.34
C CYS A 101 -9.95 -9.07 -4.39
N SER A 102 -9.41 -7.87 -4.40
CA SER A 102 -9.95 -6.76 -3.64
C SER A 102 -9.87 -5.46 -4.42
N ASP A 103 -10.83 -4.60 -4.17
CA ASP A 103 -10.91 -3.24 -4.66
C ASP A 103 -10.61 -2.35 -3.45
N LEU A 104 -9.54 -1.58 -3.51
CA LEU A 104 -9.03 -0.84 -2.36
C LEU A 104 -9.06 0.66 -2.63
N LEU A 105 -9.40 1.42 -1.59
CA LEU A 105 -9.18 2.85 -1.55
C LEU A 105 -8.00 3.08 -0.60
N VAL A 106 -6.93 3.65 -1.11
CA VAL A 106 -5.71 3.92 -0.34
C VAL A 106 -5.55 5.43 -0.19
N ILE A 107 -5.55 5.90 1.04
CA ILE A 107 -5.41 7.32 1.36
C ILE A 107 -4.12 7.49 2.15
N ARG A 108 -3.20 8.31 1.63
CA ARG A 108 -1.90 8.52 2.25
C ARG A 108 -1.64 10.01 2.44
N VAL A 109 -1.29 10.38 3.66
CA VAL A 109 -0.91 11.76 4.00
C VAL A 109 0.60 11.78 4.17
N ALA A 110 1.28 12.63 3.41
CA ALA A 110 2.74 12.64 3.36
C ALA A 110 3.27 14.08 3.16
N GLU A 111 4.56 14.26 3.43
CA GLU A 111 5.23 15.51 3.11
C GLU A 111 5.33 15.68 1.60
N SER A 112 5.08 16.90 1.13
CA SER A 112 5.16 17.23 -0.30
C SER A 112 6.59 17.06 -0.82
N GLY A 113 6.71 16.52 -2.03
CA GLY A 113 7.99 16.40 -2.72
C GLY A 113 8.88 15.26 -2.23
N LYS A 114 8.40 14.42 -1.32
CA LYS A 114 9.18 13.27 -0.83
C LYS A 114 8.57 11.97 -1.31
N ASP A 115 9.43 10.96 -1.48
CA ASP A 115 8.97 9.62 -1.78
C ASP A 115 8.19 9.07 -0.59
N HIS A 116 6.97 8.63 -0.83
CA HIS A 116 6.13 8.04 0.21
C HIS A 116 6.21 6.51 0.23
N THR A 117 7.00 5.92 -0.65
CA THR A 117 7.18 4.46 -0.70
C THR A 117 8.64 4.15 -1.04
N VAL A 118 9.29 3.41 -0.17
CA VAL A 118 10.69 3.00 -0.35
C VAL A 118 10.75 1.47 -0.31
N PHE A 119 11.26 0.87 -1.37
CA PHE A 119 11.40 -0.58 -1.47
C PHE A 119 12.73 -1.02 -0.92
N ILE A 120 12.72 -2.17 -0.24
CA ILE A 120 13.89 -2.76 0.41
C ILE A 120 14.23 -4.05 -0.36
N ASP A 121 15.49 -4.18 -0.73
CA ASP A 121 16.00 -5.38 -1.40
C ASP A 121 16.24 -6.53 -0.42
#